data_9c8bc38902d3fc7098593c97665dd22a
#
_entry.id   9c8bc38902d3fc7098593c97665dd22a
#
_cell.length_a   1.000
_cell.length_b   1.000
_cell.length_c   1.000
_cell.angle_alpha   90.00
_cell.angle_beta   90.00
_cell.angle_gamma   90.00
#
_symmetry.space_group_name_H-M   'P 1'
#
loop_
_entity.id
_entity.type
_entity.pdbx_description
1 polymer ?
#
loop_
_entity_poly.entity_id
_entity_poly.type
_entity_poly.pdbx_seq_one_letter_code
_entity_poly.pdbx_strand_id
1 'polypeptide(L)'
;MNENLKNKNILFCDLDGTLIETISGDTFPKGIWDMKLRFDVLDAIKKLNPEYELIVSNQGGIENGFVDAQKFSKKLFYIIEAIGDYCDCECYAMYCDTNNESDPYRKPNTKILETLLEDYVEDFVNTDFEN
;
A
#
# COMPACT_ATOMS: atom_id res chain seq x y z
N MET A 1 -24.57 3.28 -3.17
CA MET A 1 -23.19 3.71 -2.95
C MET A 1 -23.15 4.89 -2.00
N ASN A 2 -22.22 4.84 -1.06
CA ASN A 2 -22.04 5.92 -0.10
C ASN A 2 -21.50 7.17 -0.81
N GLU A 3 -22.07 8.34 -0.52
CA GLU A 3 -21.65 9.59 -1.15
C GLU A 3 -20.23 9.98 -0.79
N ASN A 4 -19.75 9.64 0.41
CA ASN A 4 -18.38 9.94 0.81
C ASN A 4 -17.37 9.26 -0.09
N LEU A 5 -17.55 7.97 -0.40
CA LEU A 5 -16.68 7.27 -1.33
C LEU A 5 -16.83 7.80 -2.75
N LYS A 6 -18.06 8.11 -3.15
CA LYS A 6 -18.37 8.64 -4.47
C LYS A 6 -17.63 9.95 -4.75
N ASN A 7 -17.48 10.80 -3.72
CA ASN A 7 -16.86 12.11 -3.86
C ASN A 7 -15.37 12.12 -3.53
N LYS A 8 -14.80 10.95 -3.18
CA LYS A 8 -13.39 10.83 -2.84
C LYS A 8 -12.63 10.25 -4.02
N ASN A 9 -11.47 10.82 -4.31
CA ASN A 9 -10.54 10.27 -5.29
C ASN A 9 -9.52 9.42 -4.55
N ILE A 10 -9.76 8.11 -4.51
CA ILE A 10 -8.97 7.15 -3.76
C ILE A 10 -8.28 6.21 -4.74
N LEU A 11 -6.96 6.11 -4.63
CA LEU A 11 -6.15 5.21 -5.43
C LEU A 11 -5.58 4.10 -4.55
N PHE A 12 -5.80 2.86 -4.95
CA PHE A 12 -5.18 1.70 -4.32
C PHE A 12 -3.98 1.27 -5.15
N CYS A 13 -2.86 1.02 -4.49
CA CYS A 13 -1.63 0.58 -5.15
C CYS A 13 -1.03 -0.62 -4.42
N ASP A 14 -0.41 -1.50 -5.20
CA ASP A 14 0.52 -2.48 -4.67
C ASP A 14 1.86 -1.80 -4.39
N LEU A 15 2.74 -2.43 -3.64
CA LEU A 15 4.04 -1.89 -3.27
C LEU A 15 5.14 -2.41 -4.20
N ASP A 16 5.49 -3.69 -4.04
CA ASP A 16 6.63 -4.29 -4.74
C ASP A 16 6.35 -4.44 -6.24
N GLY A 17 7.27 -3.95 -7.06
CA GLY A 17 7.11 -3.99 -8.51
C GLY A 17 6.16 -2.96 -9.08
N THR A 18 5.55 -2.14 -8.22
CA THR A 18 4.63 -1.07 -8.64
C THR A 18 5.17 0.29 -8.23
N LEU A 19 5.27 0.55 -6.93
CA LEU A 19 5.75 1.84 -6.40
C LEU A 19 7.25 1.82 -6.15
N ILE A 20 7.79 0.65 -5.88
CA ILE A 20 9.22 0.44 -5.66
C ILE A 20 9.72 -0.75 -6.49
N GLU A 21 11.01 -0.76 -6.74
CA GLU A 21 11.70 -1.88 -7.35
C GLU A 21 13.07 -2.05 -6.68
N THR A 22 13.73 -3.19 -6.89
CA THR A 22 15.05 -3.40 -6.32
C THR A 22 16.10 -2.58 -7.07
N ILE A 23 17.11 -2.07 -6.36
CA ILE A 23 18.28 -1.43 -6.97
C ILE A 23 19.14 -2.49 -7.64
N SER A 24 19.24 -3.66 -7.02
CA SER A 24 20.07 -4.78 -7.50
C SER A 24 19.59 -5.37 -8.83
N GLY A 25 18.30 -5.19 -9.16
CA GLY A 25 17.70 -5.83 -10.31
C GLY A 25 17.21 -7.26 -10.05
N ASP A 26 17.46 -7.79 -8.86
CA ASP A 26 16.97 -9.12 -8.48
C ASP A 26 15.46 -9.08 -8.20
N THR A 27 14.80 -10.22 -8.39
CA THR A 27 13.36 -10.33 -8.10
C THR A 27 13.07 -10.06 -6.62
N PHE A 28 13.95 -10.57 -5.74
CA PHE A 28 13.83 -10.34 -4.30
C PHE A 28 14.94 -9.42 -3.83
N PRO A 29 14.64 -8.48 -2.91
CA PRO A 29 15.66 -7.57 -2.40
C PRO A 29 16.74 -8.31 -1.63
N LYS A 30 17.98 -7.85 -1.79
CA LYS A 30 19.15 -8.36 -1.05
C LYS A 30 19.14 -7.91 0.40
N GLY A 31 18.43 -6.86 0.72
CA GLY A 31 18.26 -6.31 2.07
C GLY A 31 17.12 -5.34 2.08
N ILE A 32 16.81 -4.79 3.28
CA ILE A 32 15.62 -3.97 3.46
C ILE A 32 15.65 -2.69 2.60
N TRP A 33 16.83 -2.14 2.36
CA TRP A 33 16.99 -0.91 1.60
C TRP A 33 17.42 -1.16 0.16
N ASP A 34 17.38 -2.41 -0.32
CA ASP A 34 17.57 -2.73 -1.74
C ASP A 34 16.29 -2.35 -2.49
N MET A 35 16.04 -1.05 -2.55
CA MET A 35 14.83 -0.52 -3.18
C MET A 35 15.04 0.89 -3.68
N LYS A 36 14.33 1.23 -4.72
CA LYS A 36 14.22 2.60 -5.23
C LYS A 36 12.76 2.89 -5.59
N LEU A 37 12.38 4.15 -5.44
CA LEU A 37 11.05 4.60 -5.82
C LEU A 37 10.92 4.64 -7.34
N ARG A 38 9.76 4.22 -7.83
CA ARG A 38 9.46 4.27 -9.26
C ARG A 38 8.84 5.62 -9.60
N PHE A 39 9.69 6.60 -9.87
CA PHE A 39 9.24 7.97 -10.14
C PHE A 39 8.40 8.09 -11.39
N ASP A 40 8.55 7.20 -12.36
CA ASP A 40 7.65 7.13 -13.52
C ASP A 40 6.20 6.85 -13.10
N VAL A 41 6.02 5.94 -12.14
CA VAL A 41 4.70 5.62 -11.58
C VAL A 41 4.21 6.77 -10.70
N LEU A 42 5.09 7.33 -9.86
CA LEU A 42 4.73 8.45 -8.98
C LEU A 42 4.31 9.68 -9.77
N ASP A 43 4.96 9.95 -10.90
CA ASP A 43 4.56 11.05 -11.78
C ASP A 43 3.17 10.83 -12.36
N ALA A 44 2.83 9.59 -12.71
CA ALA A 44 1.49 9.25 -13.19
C ALA A 44 0.44 9.44 -12.08
N ILE A 45 0.77 9.04 -10.85
CA ILE A 45 -0.11 9.25 -9.69
C ILE A 45 -0.32 10.73 -9.43
N LYS A 46 0.74 11.52 -9.50
CA LYS A 46 0.68 12.97 -9.31
C LYS A 46 -0.28 13.61 -10.33
N LYS A 47 -0.27 13.13 -11.57
CA LYS A 47 -1.20 13.60 -12.60
C LYS A 47 -2.64 13.23 -12.31
N LEU A 48 -2.88 12.05 -11.73
CA LEU A 48 -4.21 11.64 -11.31
C LEU A 48 -4.73 12.50 -10.15
N ASN A 49 -3.83 13.03 -9.36
CA ASN A 49 -4.11 13.91 -8.23
C ASN A 49 -5.12 13.31 -7.24
N PRO A 50 -4.88 12.09 -6.71
CA PRO A 50 -5.81 11.50 -5.75
C PRO A 50 -5.77 12.25 -4.43
N GLU A 51 -6.88 12.23 -3.71
CA GLU A 51 -6.94 12.72 -2.33
C GLU A 51 -6.20 11.75 -1.39
N TYR A 52 -6.43 10.45 -1.63
CA TYR A 52 -5.82 9.37 -0.84
C TYR A 52 -5.12 8.38 -1.74
N GLU A 53 -3.93 7.96 -1.34
CA GLU A 53 -3.23 6.82 -1.92
C GLU A 53 -3.08 5.76 -0.84
N LEU A 54 -3.70 4.61 -1.05
CA LEU A 54 -3.72 3.51 -0.09
C LEU A 54 -2.92 2.35 -0.65
N ILE A 55 -1.82 2.04 0.04
CA ILE A 55 -0.90 0.97 -0.37
C ILE A 55 -1.28 -0.32 0.33
N VAL A 56 -1.48 -1.38 -0.43
CA VAL A 56 -1.78 -2.71 0.09
C VAL A 56 -0.75 -3.69 -0.42
N SER A 57 -0.17 -4.47 0.48
CA SER A 57 0.94 -5.35 0.13
C SER A 57 0.85 -6.70 0.83
N ASN A 58 1.15 -7.77 0.10
CA ASN A 58 1.37 -9.09 0.67
C ASN A 58 2.88 -9.24 0.94
N GLN A 59 3.23 -9.48 2.21
CA GLN A 59 4.62 -9.58 2.66
C GLN A 59 4.84 -10.91 3.38
N GLY A 60 4.64 -12.01 2.66
CA GLY A 60 4.81 -13.36 3.21
C GLY A 60 6.23 -13.68 3.65
N GLY A 61 7.23 -12.92 3.20
CA GLY A 61 8.61 -13.07 3.67
C GLY A 61 8.78 -12.83 5.16
N ILE A 62 7.89 -12.08 5.78
CA ILE A 62 7.91 -11.85 7.24
C ILE A 62 7.59 -13.15 7.97
N GLU A 63 6.53 -13.85 7.57
CA GLU A 63 6.15 -15.14 8.15
C GLU A 63 7.27 -16.17 8.00
N ASN A 64 7.93 -16.16 6.83
CA ASN A 64 9.01 -17.12 6.53
C ASN A 64 10.35 -16.73 7.20
N GLY A 65 10.43 -15.61 7.89
CA GLY A 65 11.64 -15.17 8.55
C GLY A 65 12.68 -14.52 7.64
N PHE A 66 12.36 -14.29 6.37
CA PHE A 66 13.26 -13.62 5.42
C PHE A 66 13.30 -12.10 5.61
N VAL A 67 12.26 -11.54 6.21
CA VAL A 67 12.11 -10.10 6.41
C VAL A 67 11.78 -9.84 7.87
N ASP A 68 12.54 -8.93 8.49
CA ASP A 68 12.27 -8.47 9.85
C ASP A 68 11.11 -7.49 9.84
N ALA A 69 10.07 -7.75 10.64
CA ALA A 69 8.85 -6.94 10.64
C ALA A 69 9.11 -5.49 11.05
N GLN A 70 9.99 -5.25 12.04
CA GLN A 70 10.29 -3.88 12.50
C GLN A 70 11.03 -3.10 11.43
N LYS A 71 12.00 -3.73 10.78
CA LYS A 71 12.74 -3.09 9.67
C LYS A 71 11.81 -2.80 8.50
N PHE A 72 10.91 -3.72 8.21
CA PHE A 72 9.93 -3.51 7.13
C PHE A 72 9.00 -2.34 7.46
N SER A 73 8.54 -2.23 8.70
CA SER A 73 7.68 -1.13 9.11
C SER A 73 8.37 0.22 8.97
N LYS A 74 9.67 0.30 9.30
CA LYS A 74 10.46 1.53 9.12
C LYS A 74 10.60 1.88 7.65
N LYS A 75 10.88 0.89 6.81
CA LYS A 75 10.94 1.06 5.36
C LYS A 75 9.62 1.57 4.81
N LEU A 76 8.52 0.96 5.23
CA LEU A 76 7.18 1.33 4.77
C LEU A 76 6.83 2.76 5.19
N PHE A 77 7.16 3.16 6.42
CA PHE A 77 6.95 4.52 6.89
C PHE A 77 7.71 5.53 6.03
N TYR A 78 8.98 5.25 5.73
CA TYR A 78 9.76 6.09 4.82
C TYR A 78 9.09 6.23 3.45
N ILE A 79 8.61 5.12 2.91
CA ILE A 79 7.98 5.11 1.58
C ILE A 79 6.70 5.95 1.58
N ILE A 80 5.83 5.79 2.56
CA ILE A 80 4.57 6.55 2.60
C ILE A 80 4.81 8.04 2.77
N GLU A 81 5.82 8.42 3.57
CA GLU A 81 6.21 9.83 3.73
C GLU A 81 6.72 10.39 2.40
N ALA A 82 7.62 9.67 1.74
CA ALA A 82 8.20 10.12 0.47
C ALA A 82 7.13 10.25 -0.62
N ILE A 83 6.24 9.28 -0.73
CA ILE A 83 5.19 9.29 -1.74
C ILE A 83 4.16 10.38 -1.45
N GLY A 84 3.72 10.51 -0.20
CA GLY A 84 2.78 11.54 0.18
C GLY A 84 3.29 12.94 -0.12
N ASP A 85 4.56 13.20 0.18
CA ASP A 85 5.21 14.48 -0.10
C ASP A 85 5.36 14.72 -1.61
N TYR A 86 5.82 13.72 -2.34
CA TYR A 86 6.05 13.85 -3.78
C TYR A 86 4.75 14.04 -4.56
N CYS A 87 3.74 13.27 -4.24
CA CYS A 87 2.46 13.29 -4.95
C CYS A 87 1.46 14.31 -4.38
N ASP A 88 1.78 14.94 -3.25
CA ASP A 88 0.91 15.89 -2.56
C ASP A 88 -0.46 15.28 -2.25
N CYS A 89 -0.46 14.13 -1.60
CA CYS A 89 -1.66 13.42 -1.20
C CYS A 89 -1.48 12.77 0.17
N GLU A 90 -2.59 12.33 0.77
CA GLU A 90 -2.53 11.52 1.98
C GLU A 90 -2.24 10.08 1.59
N CYS A 91 -1.12 9.54 2.09
CA CYS A 91 -0.64 8.22 1.76
C CYS A 91 -0.61 7.34 3.02
N TYR A 92 -1.27 6.21 2.95
CA TYR A 92 -1.32 5.24 4.05
C TYR A 92 -1.09 3.84 3.49
N ALA A 93 -0.66 2.93 4.36
CA ALA A 93 -0.33 1.58 3.92
C ALA A 93 -0.74 0.55 4.95
N MET A 94 -1.02 -0.65 4.47
CA MET A 94 -1.23 -1.82 5.30
C MET A 94 -0.67 -3.03 4.56
N TYR A 95 -0.15 -4.02 5.31
CA TYR A 95 0.39 -5.22 4.70
C TYR A 95 -0.09 -6.47 5.44
N CYS A 96 -0.13 -7.57 4.71
CA CYS A 96 -0.39 -8.90 5.25
C CYS A 96 0.94 -9.65 5.33
N ASP A 97 1.27 -10.16 6.50
CA ASP A 97 2.56 -10.81 6.77
C ASP A 97 2.52 -12.33 6.63
N THR A 98 1.41 -12.90 6.21
CA THR A 98 1.25 -14.36 6.08
C THR A 98 1.24 -14.81 4.63
N ASN A 99 1.51 -16.11 4.43
CA ASN A 99 1.35 -16.78 3.14
C ASN A 99 0.04 -17.55 3.04
N ASN A 100 -0.82 -17.47 4.04
CA ASN A 100 -2.09 -18.17 4.06
C ASN A 100 -3.11 -17.50 3.13
N GLU A 101 -3.44 -18.13 2.03
CA GLU A 101 -4.38 -17.61 1.04
C GLU A 101 -5.79 -17.40 1.60
N SER A 102 -6.13 -18.07 2.70
CA SER A 102 -7.40 -17.89 3.38
C SER A 102 -7.42 -16.71 4.35
N ASP A 103 -6.27 -16.07 4.61
CA ASP A 103 -6.21 -14.90 5.46
C ASP A 103 -7.03 -13.77 4.82
N PRO A 104 -8.04 -13.21 5.53
CA PRO A 104 -8.88 -12.17 4.94
C PRO A 104 -8.12 -10.89 4.58
N TYR A 105 -6.95 -10.65 5.21
CA TYR A 105 -6.10 -9.49 4.89
C TYR A 105 -5.13 -9.73 3.74
N ARG A 106 -5.02 -10.97 3.25
CA ARG A 106 -4.14 -11.27 2.13
C ARG A 106 -4.87 -11.07 0.80
N LYS A 107 -4.30 -10.23 -0.08
CA LYS A 107 -4.84 -10.04 -1.42
C LYS A 107 -4.88 -11.41 -2.17
N PRO A 108 -5.90 -11.70 -2.94
CA PRO A 108 -6.98 -10.81 -3.40
C PRO A 108 -8.17 -10.65 -2.44
N ASN A 109 -8.09 -11.15 -1.21
CA ASN A 109 -9.15 -10.93 -0.23
C ASN A 109 -9.22 -9.43 0.12
N THR A 110 -10.40 -8.96 0.52
CA THR A 110 -10.70 -7.53 0.56
C THR A 110 -10.63 -6.88 1.95
N LYS A 111 -10.40 -7.67 3.00
CA LYS A 111 -10.43 -7.12 4.36
C LYS A 111 -9.38 -6.03 4.60
N ILE A 112 -8.22 -6.14 3.97
CA ILE A 112 -7.17 -5.14 4.08
C ILE A 112 -7.61 -3.79 3.48
N LEU A 113 -8.31 -3.84 2.36
CA LEU A 113 -8.85 -2.63 1.71
C LEU A 113 -9.91 -1.97 2.57
N GLU A 114 -10.84 -2.77 3.11
CA GLU A 114 -11.90 -2.30 3.97
C GLU A 114 -11.34 -1.62 5.22
N THR A 115 -10.33 -2.24 5.84
CA THR A 115 -9.71 -1.72 7.05
C THR A 115 -9.01 -0.39 6.78
N LEU A 116 -8.28 -0.27 5.67
CA LEU A 116 -7.63 0.98 5.30
C LEU A 116 -8.65 2.11 5.09
N LEU A 117 -9.74 1.80 4.41
CA LEU A 117 -10.79 2.79 4.17
C LEU A 117 -11.44 3.24 5.48
N GLU A 118 -11.75 2.30 6.37
CA GLU A 118 -12.36 2.62 7.66
C GLU A 118 -11.44 3.43 8.57
N ASP A 119 -10.14 3.09 8.58
CA ASP A 119 -9.19 3.69 9.51
C ASP A 119 -8.68 5.05 9.05
N TYR A 120 -8.52 5.26 7.75
CA TYR A 120 -7.80 6.42 7.24
C TYR A 120 -8.60 7.35 6.37
N VAL A 121 -9.68 6.89 5.73
CA VAL A 121 -10.47 7.76 4.86
C VAL A 121 -11.57 8.41 5.67
N GLU A 122 -11.48 9.74 5.77
CA GLU A 122 -12.44 10.53 6.51
C GLU A 122 -13.84 10.34 5.96
N ASP A 123 -14.82 10.20 6.87
CA ASP A 123 -16.24 10.01 6.55
C ASP A 123 -16.57 8.73 5.80
N PHE A 124 -15.63 7.78 5.71
CA PHE A 124 -15.90 6.50 5.09
C PHE A 124 -16.87 5.66 5.95
N VAL A 125 -17.81 5.01 5.29
CA VAL A 125 -18.75 4.07 5.93
C VAL A 125 -18.66 2.73 5.22
N ASN A 126 -18.44 1.66 5.99
CA ASN A 126 -18.18 0.31 5.46
C ASN A 126 -19.33 -0.27 4.62
N THR A 127 -20.51 0.29 4.72
CA THR A 127 -21.66 -0.11 3.90
C THR A 127 -21.40 -0.01 2.41
N ASP A 128 -20.38 0.75 1.99
CA ASP A 128 -20.00 0.84 0.59
C ASP A 128 -19.55 -0.49 -0.01
N PHE A 129 -19.12 -1.44 0.82
CA PHE A 129 -18.68 -2.77 0.38
C PHE A 129 -19.77 -3.83 0.42
N GLU A 130 -20.93 -3.52 0.94
CA GLU A 130 -22.01 -4.51 1.11
C GLU A 130 -22.82 -4.75 -0.17
N ASN A 131 -22.56 -3.97 -1.18
CA ASN A 131 -23.33 -4.01 -2.42
C ASN A 131 -22.50 -4.48 -3.59
#